data_faa214d869fd7e3ba25f4db9ab8746cd
#
_entry.id   faa214d869fd7e3ba25f4db9ab8746cd
#
_cell.length_a   1.000
_cell.length_b   1.000
_cell.length_c   1.000
_cell.angle_alpha   90.00
_cell.angle_beta   90.00
_cell.angle_gamma   90.00
#
_symmetry.space_group_name_H-M   'P 1'
#
loop_
_entity.id
_entity.type
_entity.pdbx_description
1 polymer ?
#
loop_
_entity_poly.entity_id
_entity_poly.type
_entity_poly.pdbx_seq_one_letter_code
_entity_poly.pdbx_strand_id
1 'polypeptide(L)'
;MLTLLVAATINHSFAKCNNDSIQNKKVTSSAAAGLKLPAGFTAVRFAEGLGEARHLAVTPQGDVYVKLSSLKNGKGIYYLHDGNRDGKADVKIGFGDFAGTGMGIYNGYLYASSDTKIYRYKLNAKGKVEKLAEPELVVTGLLDRHQHSAKPFTFDNDGNIYVTIGAYSNACQVKDRTKGSPGIKPCPILDSAGGIWQFNADKLNQTYGDGIRYATGLRNEMGIEWNRDVNALYVTQHGRDQLYDLYPDLYTTQQSAELPAECLYRLNKGDNAGWPYYDQIQHKKILAPEYGGNGKTEGGENAIDPLVAFPGHLAPDGLLFYEGNMFPEKYKHGAFIAFHGSWNRAPEPQQGFFVAFVPFKDGKPSGDWEVFADNFAGGTQFMSPNEAKHRPCGLAEGPDGSLYISDDQGGTIYKIVYKGKE
;
A
#
# COMPACT_ATOMS: atom_id res chain seq x y z
N MET A 1 33.18 10.01 59.73
CA MET A 1 33.29 9.56 58.34
C MET A 1 31.86 9.46 57.80
N LEU A 2 31.39 10.52 57.14
CA LEU A 2 30.02 10.68 56.69
C LEU A 2 29.99 10.34 55.20
N THR A 3 29.29 9.27 54.84
CA THR A 3 29.14 8.84 53.44
C THR A 3 27.89 9.50 52.86
N LEU A 4 28.10 10.45 51.94
CA LEU A 4 27.01 11.04 51.15
C LEU A 4 26.54 10.05 50.11
N LEU A 5 25.26 9.65 50.17
CA LEU A 5 24.55 9.01 49.06
C LEU A 5 24.10 10.10 48.11
N VAL A 6 24.62 10.10 46.86
CA VAL A 6 24.11 10.91 45.77
C VAL A 6 23.03 10.09 45.08
N ALA A 7 21.78 10.49 45.24
CA ALA A 7 20.67 9.94 44.43
C ALA A 7 20.67 10.61 43.07
N ALA A 8 21.04 9.86 42.02
CA ALA A 8 20.90 10.29 40.64
C ALA A 8 19.43 10.15 40.20
N THR A 9 18.72 11.23 40.11
CA THR A 9 17.41 11.30 39.46
C THR A 9 17.60 11.20 37.96
N ILE A 10 17.25 10.04 37.38
CA ILE A 10 17.17 9.86 35.93
C ILE A 10 15.88 10.54 35.46
N ASN A 11 16.02 11.75 34.95
CA ASN A 11 14.95 12.42 34.20
C ASN A 11 14.75 11.70 32.87
N HIS A 12 13.71 10.85 32.79
CA HIS A 12 13.23 10.36 31.51
C HIS A 12 12.56 11.51 30.77
N SER A 13 13.33 12.19 29.96
CA SER A 13 12.82 13.11 28.96
C SER A 13 12.06 12.27 27.91
N PHE A 14 10.72 12.25 28.03
CA PHE A 14 9.87 11.83 26.93
C PHE A 14 10.13 12.79 25.77
N ALA A 15 10.80 12.31 24.72
CA ALA A 15 10.88 13.04 23.47
C ALA A 15 9.43 13.18 22.98
N LYS A 16 8.86 14.37 23.14
CA LYS A 16 7.66 14.76 22.40
C LYS A 16 8.04 14.58 20.94
N CYS A 17 7.38 13.64 20.24
CA CYS A 17 7.30 13.69 18.79
C CYS A 17 6.62 15.02 18.46
N ASN A 18 7.43 16.04 18.21
CA ASN A 18 6.91 17.30 17.73
C ASN A 18 6.38 17.03 16.32
N ASN A 19 5.07 17.10 16.16
CA ASN A 19 4.38 17.20 14.89
C ASN A 19 4.84 18.42 14.04
N ASP A 20 5.73 19.23 14.56
CA ASP A 20 6.26 20.44 13.91
C ASP A 20 7.46 20.21 12.98
N SER A 21 7.97 18.99 12.86
CA SER A 21 9.10 18.69 11.95
C SER A 21 8.71 18.17 10.56
N ILE A 22 7.43 18.21 10.20
CA ILE A 22 7.03 18.16 8.77
C ILE A 22 7.51 19.49 8.19
N GLN A 23 8.75 19.51 7.71
CA GLN A 23 9.34 20.72 7.13
C GLN A 23 8.41 21.20 6.00
N ASN A 24 7.78 22.35 6.23
CA ASN A 24 7.06 23.14 5.24
C ASN A 24 8.01 23.56 4.11
N LYS A 25 8.40 22.64 3.23
CA LYS A 25 8.91 23.00 1.91
C LYS A 25 7.78 23.71 1.18
N LYS A 26 8.10 24.84 0.56
CA LYS A 26 7.17 25.70 -0.18
C LYS A 26 6.40 24.85 -1.20
N VAL A 27 5.20 24.42 -0.83
CA VAL A 27 4.30 23.61 -1.65
C VAL A 27 3.46 24.58 -2.47
N THR A 28 3.51 24.46 -3.79
CA THR A 28 2.66 25.23 -4.69
C THR A 28 1.36 24.48 -4.96
N SER A 29 0.24 25.17 -4.87
CA SER A 29 -1.05 24.59 -5.23
C SER A 29 -1.14 24.46 -6.76
N SER A 30 -1.34 23.25 -7.27
CA SER A 30 -1.76 23.05 -8.65
C SER A 30 -3.26 23.37 -8.75
N ALA A 31 -3.59 24.56 -9.23
CA ALA A 31 -4.96 25.05 -9.29
C ALA A 31 -5.88 24.14 -10.14
N ALA A 32 -5.33 23.41 -11.11
CA ALA A 32 -6.11 22.57 -12.04
C ALA A 32 -6.61 21.27 -11.42
N ALA A 33 -5.87 20.66 -10.48
CA ALA A 33 -6.25 19.36 -9.89
C ALA A 33 -6.56 19.42 -8.38
N GLY A 34 -6.24 20.55 -7.72
CA GLY A 34 -6.50 20.73 -6.28
C GLY A 34 -5.47 20.09 -5.35
N LEU A 35 -4.44 19.43 -5.88
CA LEU A 35 -3.37 18.83 -5.09
C LEU A 35 -2.30 19.85 -4.69
N LYS A 36 -1.60 19.58 -3.59
CA LYS A 36 -0.38 20.28 -3.18
C LYS A 36 0.83 19.44 -3.58
N LEU A 37 1.74 20.01 -4.35
CA LEU A 37 2.91 19.36 -4.91
C LEU A 37 4.17 20.17 -4.67
N PRO A 38 5.37 19.57 -4.69
CA PRO A 38 6.64 20.30 -4.67
C PRO A 38 6.77 21.24 -5.88
N ALA A 39 7.63 22.27 -5.72
CA ALA A 39 7.88 23.24 -6.79
C ALA A 39 8.34 22.59 -8.09
N GLY A 40 7.79 23.02 -9.21
CA GLY A 40 8.07 22.48 -10.56
C GLY A 40 7.20 21.31 -10.97
N PHE A 41 6.41 20.73 -10.06
CA PHE A 41 5.41 19.70 -10.38
C PHE A 41 4.04 20.29 -10.64
N THR A 42 3.30 19.67 -11.54
CA THR A 42 1.89 19.95 -11.81
C THR A 42 1.09 18.67 -11.87
N ALA A 43 -0.20 18.73 -11.55
CA ALA A 43 -1.12 17.62 -11.69
C ALA A 43 -2.27 17.97 -12.64
N VAL A 44 -2.74 16.98 -13.38
CA VAL A 44 -4.01 17.05 -14.13
C VAL A 44 -4.91 15.89 -13.71
N ARG A 45 -6.21 16.07 -13.77
CA ARG A 45 -7.18 14.98 -13.67
C ARG A 45 -7.26 14.30 -15.01
N PHE A 46 -6.52 13.22 -15.15
CA PHE A 46 -6.41 12.46 -16.39
C PHE A 46 -7.76 11.79 -16.76
N ALA A 47 -8.46 11.26 -15.77
CA ALA A 47 -9.81 10.73 -15.93
C ALA A 47 -10.60 10.93 -14.64
N GLU A 48 -11.92 11.05 -14.74
CA GLU A 48 -12.83 11.22 -13.61
C GLU A 48 -14.06 10.33 -13.76
N GLY A 49 -14.71 10.07 -12.61
CA GLY A 49 -15.96 9.35 -12.55
C GLY A 49 -15.81 7.87 -12.88
N LEU A 50 -14.69 7.23 -12.53
CA LEU A 50 -14.47 5.79 -12.79
C LEU A 50 -15.09 4.87 -11.73
N GLY A 51 -15.48 5.39 -10.57
CA GLY A 51 -15.88 4.60 -9.40
C GLY A 51 -14.66 4.26 -8.54
N GLU A 52 -14.70 3.15 -7.80
CA GLU A 52 -13.69 2.77 -6.83
C GLU A 52 -12.40 2.28 -7.51
N ALA A 53 -11.60 3.22 -8.05
CA ALA A 53 -10.39 2.94 -8.81
C ALA A 53 -9.22 2.52 -7.90
N ARG A 54 -8.79 1.29 -8.02
CA ARG A 54 -7.69 0.69 -7.26
C ARG A 54 -6.37 0.74 -8.05
N HIS A 55 -5.67 -0.37 -8.19
CA HIS A 55 -4.40 -0.39 -8.90
C HIS A 55 -4.58 -0.12 -10.40
N LEU A 56 -3.53 0.38 -11.01
CA LEU A 56 -3.51 0.75 -12.43
C LEU A 56 -2.21 0.31 -13.08
N ALA A 57 -2.23 0.21 -14.40
CA ALA A 57 -1.05 -0.10 -15.21
C ALA A 57 -1.03 0.80 -16.45
N VAL A 58 0.15 1.31 -16.81
CA VAL A 58 0.34 2.16 -17.98
C VAL A 58 1.11 1.40 -19.03
N THR A 59 0.62 1.45 -20.28
CA THR A 59 1.29 0.79 -21.39
C THR A 59 2.49 1.62 -21.90
N PRO A 60 3.44 1.01 -22.63
CA PRO A 60 4.51 1.76 -23.30
C PRO A 60 4.01 2.84 -24.28
N GLN A 61 2.74 2.78 -24.69
CA GLN A 61 2.10 3.78 -25.55
C GLN A 61 1.44 4.93 -24.77
N GLY A 62 1.39 4.83 -23.42
CA GLY A 62 0.80 5.82 -22.54
C GLY A 62 -0.69 5.59 -22.22
N ASP A 63 -1.27 4.50 -22.69
CA ASP A 63 -2.65 4.11 -22.32
C ASP A 63 -2.69 3.57 -20.90
N VAL A 64 -3.78 3.84 -20.19
CA VAL A 64 -3.92 3.47 -18.77
C VAL A 64 -5.03 2.44 -18.60
N TYR A 65 -4.73 1.34 -17.92
CA TYR A 65 -5.70 0.38 -17.43
C TYR A 65 -5.92 0.57 -15.93
N VAL A 66 -7.18 0.55 -15.50
CA VAL A 66 -7.58 0.77 -14.10
C VAL A 66 -8.45 -0.36 -13.62
N LYS A 67 -8.10 -0.96 -12.48
CA LYS A 67 -8.91 -1.97 -11.79
C LYS A 67 -9.87 -1.30 -10.80
N LEU A 68 -11.10 -1.77 -10.72
CA LEU A 68 -12.09 -1.30 -9.76
C LEU A 68 -12.34 -2.34 -8.67
N SER A 69 -12.49 -1.90 -7.41
CA SER A 69 -12.90 -2.77 -6.29
C SER A 69 -14.38 -3.10 -6.30
N SER A 70 -15.20 -2.28 -6.97
CA SER A 70 -16.64 -2.52 -7.22
C SER A 70 -16.94 -2.35 -8.68
N LEU A 71 -17.92 -3.12 -9.21
CA LEU A 71 -18.30 -3.01 -10.62
C LEU A 71 -19.00 -1.68 -10.89
N LYS A 72 -18.57 -0.99 -11.91
CA LYS A 72 -19.26 0.16 -12.49
C LYS A 72 -19.87 -0.20 -13.83
N ASN A 73 -21.20 -0.09 -13.95
CA ASN A 73 -21.95 -0.52 -15.13
C ASN A 73 -21.66 -1.97 -15.53
N GLY A 74 -21.48 -2.87 -14.53
CA GLY A 74 -21.15 -4.26 -14.74
C GLY A 74 -19.71 -4.53 -15.21
N LYS A 75 -18.81 -3.53 -15.10
CA LYS A 75 -17.41 -3.62 -15.54
C LYS A 75 -16.45 -3.34 -14.38
N GLY A 76 -15.40 -4.15 -14.28
CA GLY A 76 -14.38 -4.06 -13.22
C GLY A 76 -13.02 -3.56 -13.71
N ILE A 77 -12.85 -3.33 -15.00
CA ILE A 77 -11.63 -2.79 -15.61
C ILE A 77 -12.00 -1.68 -16.58
N TYR A 78 -11.23 -0.59 -16.58
CA TYR A 78 -11.36 0.49 -17.56
C TYR A 78 -10.04 0.70 -18.30
N TYR A 79 -10.14 0.78 -19.64
CA TYR A 79 -9.12 1.26 -20.55
C TYR A 79 -9.33 2.74 -20.80
N LEU A 80 -8.27 3.54 -20.68
CA LEU A 80 -8.25 4.99 -20.82
C LEU A 80 -7.19 5.37 -21.85
N HIS A 81 -7.55 6.23 -22.80
CA HIS A 81 -6.66 6.72 -23.85
C HIS A 81 -6.80 8.22 -24.05
N ASP A 82 -5.67 8.91 -24.12
CA ASP A 82 -5.53 10.34 -24.43
C ASP A 82 -5.10 10.48 -25.90
N GLY A 83 -6.07 10.52 -26.80
CA GLY A 83 -5.82 10.54 -28.24
C GLY A 83 -5.35 11.88 -28.77
N ASN A 84 -5.76 12.97 -28.15
CA ASN A 84 -5.43 14.35 -28.54
C ASN A 84 -4.17 14.88 -27.82
N ARG A 85 -3.64 14.14 -26.82
CA ARG A 85 -2.46 14.45 -26.01
C ARG A 85 -2.58 15.75 -25.20
N ASP A 86 -3.79 16.04 -24.71
CA ASP A 86 -4.02 17.21 -23.84
C ASP A 86 -3.81 16.88 -22.35
N GLY A 87 -3.46 15.64 -22.00
CA GLY A 87 -3.28 15.13 -20.66
C GLY A 87 -4.55 14.60 -20.04
N LYS A 88 -5.62 14.39 -20.80
CA LYS A 88 -6.90 13.83 -20.35
C LYS A 88 -7.35 12.69 -21.26
N ALA A 89 -7.96 11.68 -20.67
CA ALA A 89 -8.48 10.55 -21.42
C ALA A 89 -9.75 10.93 -22.19
N ASP A 90 -9.69 10.92 -23.53
CA ASP A 90 -10.82 11.07 -24.45
C ASP A 90 -11.64 9.80 -24.53
N VAL A 91 -11.01 8.63 -24.39
CA VAL A 91 -11.63 7.33 -24.54
C VAL A 91 -11.65 6.62 -23.20
N LYS A 92 -12.82 6.09 -22.82
CA LYS A 92 -13.02 5.26 -21.64
C LYS A 92 -13.83 4.03 -22.03
N ILE A 93 -13.22 2.84 -21.99
CA ILE A 93 -13.85 1.57 -22.35
C ILE A 93 -13.83 0.63 -21.16
N GLY A 94 -15.00 0.27 -20.63
CA GLY A 94 -15.15 -0.69 -19.56
C GLY A 94 -15.23 -2.13 -20.08
N PHE A 95 -14.54 -3.07 -19.39
CA PHE A 95 -14.60 -4.49 -19.68
C PHE A 95 -14.33 -5.32 -18.39
N GLY A 96 -14.33 -6.66 -18.52
CA GLY A 96 -14.18 -7.55 -17.36
C GLY A 96 -15.33 -7.41 -16.37
N ASP A 97 -16.01 -8.50 -16.05
CA ASP A 97 -17.19 -8.57 -15.19
C ASP A 97 -16.85 -8.95 -13.73
N PHE A 98 -15.62 -8.71 -13.30
CA PHE A 98 -15.13 -9.02 -11.95
C PHE A 98 -14.47 -7.79 -11.30
N ALA A 99 -14.80 -7.58 -10.03
CA ALA A 99 -14.17 -6.60 -9.15
C ALA A 99 -12.83 -7.11 -8.61
N GLY A 100 -12.01 -6.24 -8.03
CA GLY A 100 -10.74 -6.61 -7.40
C GLY A 100 -9.76 -5.45 -7.32
N THR A 101 -8.48 -5.73 -7.02
CA THR A 101 -7.49 -4.69 -6.75
C THR A 101 -6.26 -4.76 -7.65
N GLY A 102 -5.64 -5.93 -7.80
CA GLY A 102 -4.36 -6.07 -8.50
C GLY A 102 -4.47 -5.82 -10.01
N MET A 103 -3.51 -5.08 -10.55
CA MET A 103 -3.36 -4.79 -11.98
C MET A 103 -1.88 -4.67 -12.32
N GLY A 104 -1.46 -5.22 -13.47
CA GLY A 104 -0.08 -5.09 -13.95
C GLY A 104 0.06 -5.54 -15.39
N ILE A 105 1.12 -5.11 -16.05
CA ILE A 105 1.47 -5.54 -17.42
C ILE A 105 2.77 -6.34 -17.35
N TYR A 106 2.74 -7.53 -17.92
CA TYR A 106 3.92 -8.39 -18.00
C TYR A 106 3.91 -9.20 -19.30
N ASN A 107 5.05 -9.30 -19.97
CA ASN A 107 5.29 -10.13 -21.15
C ASN A 107 4.18 -10.05 -22.23
N GLY A 108 3.71 -8.83 -22.53
CA GLY A 108 2.67 -8.59 -23.56
C GLY A 108 1.24 -8.91 -23.14
N TYR A 109 1.00 -9.09 -21.83
CA TYR A 109 -0.31 -9.32 -21.27
C TYR A 109 -0.65 -8.29 -20.17
N LEU A 110 -1.92 -7.91 -20.09
CA LEU A 110 -2.51 -7.22 -18.96
C LEU A 110 -3.04 -8.26 -17.97
N TYR A 111 -2.54 -8.24 -16.74
CA TYR A 111 -3.03 -9.08 -15.65
C TYR A 111 -3.96 -8.29 -14.74
N ALA A 112 -5.01 -8.94 -14.24
CA ALA A 112 -5.95 -8.35 -13.30
C ALA A 112 -6.45 -9.41 -12.31
N SER A 113 -6.55 -9.03 -11.02
CA SER A 113 -7.08 -9.93 -9.98
C SER A 113 -8.54 -9.65 -9.65
N SER A 114 -9.25 -10.70 -9.25
CA SER A 114 -10.37 -10.64 -8.32
C SER A 114 -9.91 -11.09 -6.94
N ASP A 115 -10.82 -11.19 -5.97
CA ASP A 115 -10.48 -11.68 -4.62
C ASP A 115 -10.14 -13.17 -4.58
N THR A 116 -10.44 -13.91 -5.66
CA THR A 116 -10.24 -15.38 -5.72
C THR A 116 -9.46 -15.86 -6.94
N LYS A 117 -9.17 -14.98 -7.92
CA LYS A 117 -8.57 -15.39 -9.19
C LYS A 117 -7.65 -14.31 -9.74
N ILE A 118 -6.71 -14.74 -10.59
CA ILE A 118 -5.93 -13.85 -11.46
C ILE A 118 -6.20 -14.25 -12.90
N TYR A 119 -6.53 -13.25 -13.69
CA TYR A 119 -6.74 -13.34 -15.13
C TYR A 119 -5.69 -12.55 -15.89
N ARG A 120 -5.45 -12.90 -17.16
CA ARG A 120 -4.68 -12.09 -18.08
C ARG A 120 -5.38 -11.91 -19.42
N TYR A 121 -5.11 -10.79 -20.06
CA TYR A 121 -5.60 -10.46 -21.40
C TYR A 121 -4.42 -10.17 -22.31
N LYS A 122 -4.40 -10.77 -23.51
CA LYS A 122 -3.35 -10.49 -24.48
C LYS A 122 -3.43 -9.06 -25.01
N LEU A 123 -2.30 -8.38 -25.03
CA LEU A 123 -2.16 -7.04 -25.60
C LEU A 123 -1.62 -7.14 -27.05
N ASN A 124 -2.18 -6.31 -27.93
CA ASN A 124 -1.62 -6.14 -29.27
C ASN A 124 -0.40 -5.20 -29.24
N ALA A 125 0.26 -5.01 -30.38
CA ALA A 125 1.43 -4.14 -30.51
C ALA A 125 1.17 -2.65 -30.14
N LYS A 126 -0.10 -2.23 -30.08
CA LYS A 126 -0.50 -0.88 -29.64
C LYS A 126 -0.86 -0.81 -28.15
N GLY A 127 -0.59 -1.86 -27.39
CA GLY A 127 -0.92 -1.93 -25.95
C GLY A 127 -2.42 -2.10 -25.64
N LYS A 128 -3.26 -2.41 -26.65
CA LYS A 128 -4.70 -2.61 -26.43
C LYS A 128 -5.02 -4.09 -26.28
N VAL A 129 -5.93 -4.41 -25.36
CA VAL A 129 -6.45 -5.77 -25.18
C VAL A 129 -7.08 -6.25 -26.49
N GLU A 130 -6.67 -7.42 -26.99
CA GLU A 130 -7.15 -7.97 -28.26
C GLU A 130 -8.60 -8.42 -28.17
N LYS A 131 -8.95 -9.12 -27.07
CA LYS A 131 -10.28 -9.70 -26.85
C LYS A 131 -10.79 -9.38 -25.44
N LEU A 132 -11.64 -8.38 -25.32
CA LEU A 132 -12.14 -7.87 -24.04
C LEU A 132 -13.02 -8.88 -23.26
N ALA A 133 -13.63 -9.85 -23.94
CA ALA A 133 -14.53 -10.85 -23.33
C ALA A 133 -13.87 -12.20 -23.06
N GLU A 134 -12.60 -12.38 -23.41
CA GLU A 134 -11.92 -13.68 -23.37
C GLU A 134 -10.63 -13.59 -22.53
N PRO A 135 -10.73 -13.41 -21.17
CA PRO A 135 -9.55 -13.50 -20.31
C PRO A 135 -9.04 -14.94 -20.20
N GLU A 136 -7.72 -15.11 -20.14
CA GLU A 136 -7.10 -16.37 -19.78
C GLU A 136 -6.98 -16.47 -18.25
N LEU A 137 -7.33 -17.62 -17.68
CA LEU A 137 -7.21 -17.89 -16.24
C LEU A 137 -5.78 -18.27 -15.89
N VAL A 138 -5.12 -17.50 -15.04
CA VAL A 138 -3.75 -17.75 -14.57
C VAL A 138 -3.76 -18.52 -13.26
N VAL A 139 -4.45 -18.00 -12.22
CA VAL A 139 -4.57 -18.62 -10.90
C VAL A 139 -6.02 -18.61 -10.44
N THR A 140 -6.47 -19.68 -9.80
CA THR A 140 -7.80 -19.79 -9.19
C THR A 140 -7.74 -20.36 -7.77
N GLY A 141 -8.83 -20.14 -7.01
CA GLY A 141 -8.96 -20.68 -5.65
C GLY A 141 -8.14 -19.94 -4.60
N LEU A 142 -7.72 -18.69 -4.89
CA LEU A 142 -7.12 -17.82 -3.89
C LEU A 142 -8.11 -17.57 -2.75
N LEU A 143 -7.60 -17.48 -1.52
CA LEU A 143 -8.47 -17.35 -0.35
C LEU A 143 -9.18 -16.02 -0.32
N ASP A 144 -10.51 -16.07 -0.17
CA ASP A 144 -11.37 -14.98 0.25
C ASP A 144 -12.11 -15.39 1.52
N ARG A 145 -11.94 -14.62 2.59
CA ARG A 145 -12.62 -14.77 3.87
C ARG A 145 -13.25 -13.44 4.31
N HIS A 146 -13.55 -12.57 3.34
CA HIS A 146 -14.20 -11.27 3.51
C HIS A 146 -13.42 -10.26 4.37
N GLN A 147 -12.22 -10.60 4.84
CA GLN A 147 -11.30 -9.70 5.53
C GLN A 147 -9.95 -9.80 4.84
N HIS A 148 -9.39 -8.64 4.40
CA HIS A 148 -8.16 -8.54 3.63
C HIS A 148 -8.16 -9.41 2.35
N SER A 149 -9.31 -9.42 1.66
CA SER A 149 -9.54 -10.28 0.49
C SER A 149 -8.84 -9.79 -0.79
N ALA A 150 -8.43 -8.54 -0.86
CA ALA A 150 -7.72 -7.97 -2.00
C ALA A 150 -6.48 -8.80 -2.39
N LYS A 151 -6.21 -8.89 -3.69
CA LYS A 151 -5.08 -9.65 -4.26
C LYS A 151 -4.19 -8.76 -5.13
N PRO A 152 -3.52 -7.75 -4.55
CA PRO A 152 -2.44 -7.07 -5.26
C PRO A 152 -1.34 -8.07 -5.61
N PHE A 153 -0.60 -7.76 -6.69
CA PHE A 153 0.49 -8.60 -7.16
C PHE A 153 1.56 -7.80 -7.90
N THR A 154 2.74 -8.36 -8.03
CA THR A 154 3.83 -7.85 -8.88
C THR A 154 4.57 -8.99 -9.57
N PHE A 155 5.49 -8.68 -10.48
CA PHE A 155 6.28 -9.64 -11.25
C PHE A 155 7.76 -9.41 -11.03
N ASP A 156 8.52 -10.50 -10.96
CA ASP A 156 9.97 -10.44 -11.09
C ASP A 156 10.43 -10.49 -12.56
N ASN A 157 11.74 -10.52 -12.76
CA ASN A 157 12.34 -10.63 -14.10
C ASN A 157 12.41 -12.08 -14.61
N ASP A 158 12.11 -13.07 -13.75
CA ASP A 158 12.28 -14.50 -14.04
C ASP A 158 10.95 -15.21 -14.40
N GLY A 159 9.87 -14.46 -14.56
CA GLY A 159 8.56 -14.98 -14.93
C GLY A 159 7.70 -15.44 -13.74
N ASN A 160 7.98 -14.94 -12.56
CA ASN A 160 7.12 -15.21 -11.41
C ASN A 160 6.17 -14.04 -11.14
N ILE A 161 5.00 -14.37 -10.62
CA ILE A 161 4.03 -13.44 -10.07
C ILE A 161 3.94 -13.65 -8.56
N TYR A 162 4.05 -12.58 -7.79
CA TYR A 162 3.96 -12.55 -6.33
C TYR A 162 2.65 -11.94 -5.92
N VAL A 163 1.82 -12.70 -5.20
CA VAL A 163 0.44 -12.36 -4.86
C VAL A 163 0.30 -12.25 -3.35
N THR A 164 -0.31 -11.17 -2.87
CA THR A 164 -0.61 -11.02 -1.46
C THR A 164 -1.84 -11.86 -1.08
N ILE A 165 -1.75 -12.57 0.04
CA ILE A 165 -2.87 -13.31 0.63
C ILE A 165 -3.03 -12.83 2.06
N GLY A 166 -3.82 -11.78 2.24
CA GLY A 166 -4.00 -11.14 3.53
C GLY A 166 -4.61 -12.06 4.59
N ALA A 167 -4.24 -11.85 5.84
CA ALA A 167 -4.78 -12.59 6.97
C ALA A 167 -6.25 -12.24 7.21
N TYR A 168 -7.10 -13.24 7.39
CA TYR A 168 -8.54 -13.05 7.63
C TYR A 168 -8.89 -12.85 9.12
N SER A 169 -8.04 -12.13 9.84
CA SER A 169 -8.21 -11.73 11.24
C SER A 169 -7.38 -10.49 11.55
N ASN A 170 -7.78 -9.74 12.57
CA ASN A 170 -7.00 -8.62 13.07
C ASN A 170 -5.69 -9.06 13.74
N ALA A 171 -5.75 -10.07 14.64
CA ALA A 171 -4.63 -10.52 15.46
C ALA A 171 -4.70 -12.02 15.79
N CYS A 172 -5.34 -12.85 14.95
CA CYS A 172 -5.49 -14.31 15.13
C CYS A 172 -6.05 -14.70 16.51
N GLN A 173 -7.07 -13.98 16.98
CA GLN A 173 -7.77 -14.27 18.23
C GLN A 173 -8.75 -15.45 18.07
N VAL A 174 -9.07 -16.13 19.17
CA VAL A 174 -10.14 -17.16 19.22
C VAL A 174 -11.48 -16.57 18.78
N LYS A 175 -11.79 -15.35 19.25
CA LYS A 175 -12.89 -14.51 18.74
C LYS A 175 -12.29 -13.22 18.23
N ASP A 176 -12.29 -13.05 16.91
CA ASP A 176 -11.66 -11.89 16.28
C ASP A 176 -12.27 -10.57 16.80
N ARG A 177 -11.41 -9.55 16.99
CA ARG A 177 -11.77 -8.20 17.44
C ARG A 177 -12.60 -8.18 18.73
N THR A 178 -12.35 -9.12 19.65
CA THR A 178 -13.11 -9.25 20.90
C THR A 178 -12.19 -9.01 22.09
N LYS A 179 -12.57 -8.03 22.96
CA LYS A 179 -11.84 -7.71 24.19
C LYS A 179 -11.69 -8.96 25.09
N GLY A 180 -10.46 -9.20 25.55
CA GLY A 180 -10.14 -10.34 26.41
C GLY A 180 -10.08 -11.70 25.69
N SER A 181 -10.33 -11.76 24.39
CA SER A 181 -10.14 -12.99 23.60
C SER A 181 -8.65 -13.27 23.41
N PRO A 182 -8.13 -14.45 23.80
CA PRO A 182 -6.70 -14.77 23.62
C PRO A 182 -6.36 -15.02 22.14
N GLY A 183 -5.08 -14.85 21.82
CA GLY A 183 -4.51 -15.27 20.53
C GLY A 183 -4.39 -16.79 20.45
N ILE A 184 -4.50 -17.33 19.24
CA ILE A 184 -4.30 -18.76 18.97
C ILE A 184 -2.81 -18.98 18.66
N LYS A 185 -2.16 -19.90 19.38
CA LYS A 185 -0.75 -20.23 19.20
C LYS A 185 -0.54 -21.75 19.12
N PRO A 186 0.01 -22.28 18.00
CA PRO A 186 0.35 -21.57 16.75
C PRO A 186 -0.89 -21.02 16.03
N CYS A 187 -0.74 -19.92 15.32
CA CYS A 187 -1.82 -19.30 14.57
C CYS A 187 -2.10 -20.10 13.28
N PRO A 188 -3.28 -20.72 13.13
CA PRO A 188 -3.57 -21.55 11.96
C PRO A 188 -3.80 -20.76 10.68
N ILE A 189 -4.01 -19.43 10.79
CA ILE A 189 -4.15 -18.54 9.63
C ILE A 189 -2.86 -18.54 8.81
N LEU A 190 -1.71 -18.60 9.47
CA LEU A 190 -0.40 -18.60 8.80
C LEU A 190 -0.13 -19.86 7.95
N ASP A 191 -0.94 -20.91 8.07
CA ASP A 191 -0.82 -22.08 7.21
C ASP A 191 -1.23 -21.76 5.76
N SER A 192 -2.16 -20.80 5.58
CA SER A 192 -2.76 -20.52 4.28
C SER A 192 -2.96 -19.04 3.93
N ALA A 193 -2.63 -18.11 4.83
CA ALA A 193 -2.81 -16.67 4.62
C ALA A 193 -1.77 -15.89 5.43
N GLY A 194 -1.84 -14.56 5.39
CA GLY A 194 -0.91 -13.70 6.12
C GLY A 194 0.49 -13.72 5.52
N GLY A 195 0.60 -13.49 4.21
CA GLY A 195 1.88 -13.48 3.52
C GLY A 195 1.79 -13.37 2.00
N ILE A 196 2.88 -13.73 1.35
CA ILE A 196 3.05 -13.64 -0.10
C ILE A 196 3.20 -15.02 -0.70
N TRP A 197 2.48 -15.29 -1.80
CA TRP A 197 2.59 -16.52 -2.59
C TRP A 197 3.14 -16.22 -3.97
N GLN A 198 4.09 -17.06 -4.39
CA GLN A 198 4.73 -17.02 -5.71
C GLN A 198 4.09 -18.06 -6.63
N PHE A 199 3.72 -17.65 -7.85
CA PHE A 199 3.26 -18.51 -8.94
C PHE A 199 4.09 -18.24 -10.20
N ASN A 200 3.93 -19.08 -11.22
CA ASN A 200 4.48 -18.79 -12.55
C ASN A 200 3.52 -17.88 -13.32
N ALA A 201 3.99 -16.75 -13.83
CA ALA A 201 3.15 -15.77 -14.55
C ALA A 201 2.61 -16.32 -15.89
N ASP A 202 3.40 -17.15 -16.60
CA ASP A 202 3.04 -17.64 -17.93
C ASP A 202 2.24 -18.95 -17.91
N LYS A 203 2.22 -19.67 -16.78
CA LYS A 203 1.45 -20.93 -16.65
C LYS A 203 -0.02 -20.61 -16.37
N LEU A 204 -0.90 -21.17 -17.22
CA LEU A 204 -2.35 -21.04 -17.06
C LEU A 204 -2.94 -22.12 -16.14
N ASN A 205 -4.15 -21.84 -15.62
CA ASN A 205 -4.97 -22.76 -14.84
C ASN A 205 -4.28 -23.33 -13.59
N GLN A 206 -3.42 -22.52 -12.96
CA GLN A 206 -2.86 -22.85 -11.65
C GLN A 206 -3.94 -22.74 -10.58
N THR A 207 -3.86 -23.58 -9.58
CA THR A 207 -4.67 -23.49 -8.35
C THR A 207 -3.88 -22.83 -7.23
N TYR A 208 -4.54 -22.44 -6.15
CA TYR A 208 -3.85 -21.91 -4.96
C TYR A 208 -2.78 -22.88 -4.42
N GLY A 209 -3.04 -24.18 -4.50
CA GLY A 209 -2.09 -25.22 -4.07
C GLY A 209 -0.83 -25.35 -4.92
N ASP A 210 -0.80 -24.78 -6.13
CA ASP A 210 0.41 -24.72 -6.97
C ASP A 210 1.37 -23.60 -6.54
N GLY A 211 0.90 -22.68 -5.68
CA GLY A 211 1.67 -21.55 -5.19
C GLY A 211 2.71 -21.94 -4.14
N ILE A 212 3.86 -21.27 -4.17
CA ILE A 212 4.91 -21.43 -3.16
C ILE A 212 4.78 -20.25 -2.19
N ARG A 213 4.63 -20.50 -0.88
CA ARG A 213 4.67 -19.46 0.12
C ARG A 213 6.06 -18.81 0.15
N TYR A 214 6.14 -17.56 -0.29
CA TYR A 214 7.39 -16.81 -0.40
C TYR A 214 7.77 -16.17 0.94
N ALA A 215 6.80 -15.52 1.60
CA ALA A 215 6.98 -14.89 2.91
C ALA A 215 5.72 -15.05 3.77
N THR A 216 5.84 -14.91 5.07
CA THR A 216 4.76 -15.09 6.05
C THR A 216 4.83 -14.05 7.18
N GLY A 217 3.89 -14.11 8.13
CA GLY A 217 3.87 -13.20 9.28
C GLY A 217 3.48 -11.77 8.92
N LEU A 218 2.73 -11.62 7.85
CA LEU A 218 2.17 -10.38 7.36
C LEU A 218 0.64 -10.35 7.63
N ARG A 219 0.04 -9.15 7.73
CA ARG A 219 -1.40 -9.02 8.02
C ARG A 219 -2.22 -8.66 6.81
N ASN A 220 -1.91 -7.53 6.19
CA ASN A 220 -2.61 -7.00 5.02
C ASN A 220 -1.64 -6.16 4.21
N GLU A 221 -1.21 -6.70 3.07
CA GLU A 221 -0.22 -6.10 2.19
C GLU A 221 -0.95 -5.57 0.94
N MET A 222 -1.04 -4.24 0.82
CA MET A 222 -1.74 -3.62 -0.30
C MET A 222 -0.77 -3.07 -1.36
N GLY A 223 0.29 -2.37 -0.94
CA GLY A 223 1.39 -2.01 -1.84
C GLY A 223 2.37 -3.17 -1.99
N ILE A 224 2.62 -3.60 -3.21
CA ILE A 224 3.59 -4.65 -3.55
C ILE A 224 4.32 -4.29 -4.84
N GLU A 225 5.64 -4.33 -4.83
CA GLU A 225 6.47 -3.97 -5.98
C GLU A 225 7.77 -4.77 -6.01
N TRP A 226 8.17 -5.21 -7.18
CA TRP A 226 9.49 -5.77 -7.43
C TRP A 226 10.45 -4.66 -7.85
N ASN A 227 11.37 -4.30 -6.97
CA ASN A 227 12.40 -3.32 -7.29
C ASN A 227 13.46 -3.96 -8.20
N ARG A 228 13.50 -3.53 -9.46
CA ARG A 228 14.37 -4.09 -10.49
C ARG A 228 15.83 -3.71 -10.32
N ASP A 229 16.12 -2.55 -9.72
CA ASP A 229 17.49 -2.08 -9.47
C ASP A 229 18.28 -3.05 -8.58
N VAL A 230 17.59 -3.69 -7.61
CA VAL A 230 18.21 -4.57 -6.63
C VAL A 230 17.65 -5.99 -6.65
N ASN A 231 16.79 -6.28 -7.65
CA ASN A 231 16.16 -7.58 -7.87
C ASN A 231 15.54 -8.16 -6.59
N ALA A 232 14.63 -7.42 -5.96
CA ALA A 232 14.05 -7.78 -4.68
C ALA A 232 12.57 -7.34 -4.56
N LEU A 233 11.81 -8.11 -3.76
CA LEU A 233 10.40 -7.83 -3.46
C LEU A 233 10.27 -6.85 -2.29
N TYR A 234 9.38 -5.85 -2.46
CA TYR A 234 9.00 -4.92 -1.40
C TYR A 234 7.49 -4.92 -1.23
N VAL A 235 7.05 -4.76 0.03
CA VAL A 235 5.63 -4.68 0.37
C VAL A 235 5.40 -3.63 1.45
N THR A 236 4.23 -2.99 1.38
CA THR A 236 3.70 -2.22 2.50
C THR A 236 2.73 -3.08 3.29
N GLN A 237 2.67 -2.91 4.60
CA GLN A 237 1.77 -3.65 5.49
C GLN A 237 0.97 -2.70 6.35
N HIS A 238 -0.33 -2.96 6.44
CA HIS A 238 -1.21 -2.32 7.41
C HIS A 238 -1.07 -2.99 8.79
N GLY A 239 -0.82 -2.18 9.80
CA GLY A 239 -0.81 -2.60 11.19
C GLY A 239 -2.19 -3.11 11.66
N ARG A 240 -2.24 -3.74 12.82
CA ARG A 240 -3.50 -4.16 13.43
C ARG A 240 -4.34 -2.98 13.89
N ASP A 241 -5.64 -3.19 14.05
CA ASP A 241 -6.59 -2.17 14.49
C ASP A 241 -6.92 -2.29 15.98
N GLN A 242 -7.53 -1.22 16.57
CA GLN A 242 -8.31 -1.26 17.79
C GLN A 242 -7.50 -1.58 19.08
N LEU A 243 -6.28 -1.04 19.21
CA LEU A 243 -5.48 -1.25 20.42
C LEU A 243 -6.18 -0.72 21.67
N TYR A 244 -6.75 0.48 21.65
CA TYR A 244 -7.46 1.05 22.81
C TYR A 244 -8.77 0.32 23.08
N ASP A 245 -9.58 0.03 22.05
CA ASP A 245 -10.88 -0.61 22.25
C ASP A 245 -10.75 -1.99 22.90
N LEU A 246 -9.71 -2.72 22.53
CA LEU A 246 -9.45 -4.07 23.02
C LEU A 246 -8.63 -4.08 24.30
N TYR A 247 -7.72 -3.12 24.49
CA TYR A 247 -6.76 -3.07 25.61
C TYR A 247 -6.61 -1.66 26.19
N PRO A 248 -7.70 -1.06 26.75
CA PRO A 248 -7.68 0.31 27.27
C PRO A 248 -6.77 0.49 28.49
N ASP A 249 -6.40 -0.60 29.16
CA ASP A 249 -5.45 -0.56 30.29
C ASP A 249 -3.99 -0.48 29.83
N LEU A 250 -3.71 -0.76 28.54
CA LEU A 250 -2.36 -0.72 27.97
C LEU A 250 -2.13 0.47 27.05
N TYR A 251 -3.14 0.94 26.37
CA TYR A 251 -3.05 1.99 25.36
C TYR A 251 -4.08 3.09 25.58
N THR A 252 -3.68 4.33 25.30
CA THR A 252 -4.60 5.48 25.23
C THR A 252 -5.22 5.57 23.83
N THR A 253 -6.28 6.40 23.66
CA THR A 253 -6.87 6.69 22.33
C THR A 253 -5.84 7.24 21.37
N GLN A 254 -4.99 8.18 21.81
CA GLN A 254 -3.91 8.74 21.00
C GLN A 254 -2.89 7.66 20.60
N GLN A 255 -2.48 6.79 21.51
CA GLN A 255 -1.59 5.68 21.17
C GLN A 255 -2.26 4.72 20.17
N SER A 256 -3.54 4.41 20.35
CA SER A 256 -4.28 3.56 19.43
C SER A 256 -4.42 4.19 18.04
N ALA A 257 -4.44 5.53 17.95
CA ALA A 257 -4.47 6.25 16.67
C ALA A 257 -3.10 6.28 15.95
N GLU A 258 -1.99 6.16 16.70
CA GLU A 258 -0.63 6.26 16.15
C GLU A 258 0.07 4.90 16.00
N LEU A 259 -0.49 3.83 16.62
CA LEU A 259 0.13 2.51 16.73
C LEU A 259 -0.82 1.37 16.32
N PRO A 260 -0.27 0.22 15.90
CA PRO A 260 1.14 0.00 15.58
C PRO A 260 1.51 0.66 14.24
N ALA A 261 2.79 0.66 13.93
CA ALA A 261 3.28 1.26 12.70
C ALA A 261 2.74 0.54 11.45
N GLU A 262 2.47 1.34 10.42
CA GLU A 262 2.42 0.87 9.04
C GLU A 262 3.84 0.64 8.55
N CYS A 263 4.11 -0.44 7.83
CA CYS A 263 5.49 -0.85 7.56
C CYS A 263 5.79 -0.99 6.07
N LEU A 264 7.02 -0.62 5.68
CA LEU A 264 7.61 -1.00 4.40
C LEU A 264 8.67 -2.08 4.66
N TYR A 265 8.50 -3.26 4.07
CA TYR A 265 9.43 -4.37 4.15
C TYR A 265 10.11 -4.64 2.81
N ARG A 266 11.37 -5.08 2.85
CA ARG A 266 12.01 -5.85 1.80
C ARG A 266 11.94 -7.32 2.20
N LEU A 267 11.45 -8.17 1.30
CA LEU A 267 11.23 -9.58 1.57
C LEU A 267 12.18 -10.46 0.76
N ASN A 268 12.69 -11.49 1.44
CA ASN A 268 13.35 -12.61 0.82
C ASN A 268 12.50 -13.87 1.01
N LYS A 269 12.78 -14.91 0.23
CA LYS A 269 12.10 -16.18 0.38
C LYS A 269 12.36 -16.79 1.76
N GLY A 270 11.28 -17.09 2.48
CA GLY A 270 11.31 -17.65 3.84
C GLY A 270 11.21 -16.61 4.96
N ASP A 271 11.18 -15.32 4.65
CA ASP A 271 11.05 -14.27 5.65
C ASP A 271 9.71 -14.34 6.40
N ASN A 272 9.75 -13.91 7.67
CA ASN A 272 8.60 -13.80 8.55
C ASN A 272 8.61 -12.41 9.19
N ALA A 273 7.54 -11.63 9.01
CA ALA A 273 7.42 -10.27 9.54
C ALA A 273 6.84 -10.18 10.96
N GLY A 274 6.46 -11.33 11.57
CA GLY A 274 6.12 -11.44 12.99
C GLY A 274 4.63 -11.39 13.34
N TRP A 275 3.73 -10.96 12.44
CA TRP A 275 2.31 -11.05 12.71
C TRP A 275 1.87 -12.52 12.89
N PRO A 276 0.95 -12.85 13.80
CA PRO A 276 0.17 -11.97 14.69
C PRO A 276 0.83 -11.76 16.08
N TYR A 277 2.01 -12.27 16.29
CA TYR A 277 2.63 -12.33 17.62
C TYR A 277 3.26 -11.02 18.07
N TYR A 278 3.71 -10.19 17.11
CA TYR A 278 4.43 -8.96 17.39
C TYR A 278 3.87 -7.78 16.59
N ASP A 279 3.69 -6.67 17.28
CA ASP A 279 3.33 -5.37 16.72
C ASP A 279 4.59 -4.50 16.58
N GLN A 280 4.71 -3.73 15.49
CA GLN A 280 5.80 -2.77 15.30
C GLN A 280 5.46 -1.47 16.06
N ILE A 281 6.13 -1.22 17.17
CA ILE A 281 5.92 -0.04 17.99
C ILE A 281 7.25 0.68 18.17
N GLN A 282 7.37 1.93 17.67
CA GLN A 282 8.59 2.74 17.79
C GLN A 282 9.86 2.00 17.34
N HIS A 283 9.82 1.37 16.17
CA HIS A 283 10.91 0.55 15.61
C HIS A 283 11.30 -0.69 16.43
N LYS A 284 10.43 -1.15 17.30
CA LYS A 284 10.62 -2.37 18.11
C LYS A 284 9.48 -3.34 17.84
N LYS A 285 9.79 -4.62 17.91
CA LYS A 285 8.80 -5.70 17.89
C LYS A 285 8.32 -5.94 19.30
N ILE A 286 7.08 -5.53 19.58
CA ILE A 286 6.44 -5.67 20.90
C ILE A 286 5.47 -6.84 20.85
N LEU A 287 5.56 -7.72 21.83
CA LEU A 287 4.65 -8.87 21.96
C LEU A 287 3.20 -8.37 22.06
N ALA A 288 2.37 -8.87 21.14
CA ALA A 288 0.97 -8.46 21.07
C ALA A 288 0.18 -8.89 22.33
N PRO A 289 -0.75 -8.07 22.79
CA PRO A 289 -1.48 -8.32 24.06
C PRO A 289 -2.21 -9.66 24.08
N GLU A 290 -2.72 -10.13 22.96
CA GLU A 290 -3.38 -11.43 22.78
C GLU A 290 -2.49 -12.62 23.15
N TYR A 291 -1.19 -12.43 23.10
CA TYR A 291 -0.16 -13.44 23.38
C TYR A 291 0.56 -13.19 24.72
N GLY A 292 -0.02 -12.35 25.59
CA GLY A 292 0.51 -12.02 26.89
C GLY A 292 1.40 -10.78 26.94
N GLY A 293 1.42 -10.00 25.87
CA GLY A 293 2.11 -8.72 25.84
C GLY A 293 1.49 -7.68 26.76
N ASN A 294 2.32 -6.78 27.27
CA ASN A 294 1.96 -5.69 28.19
C ASN A 294 2.20 -4.31 27.59
N GLY A 295 2.33 -4.23 26.25
CA GLY A 295 2.64 -3.00 25.51
C GLY A 295 4.13 -2.60 25.54
N LYS A 296 5.00 -3.38 26.21
CA LYS A 296 6.43 -3.06 26.39
C LYS A 296 7.36 -4.27 26.20
N THR A 297 6.84 -5.49 26.27
CA THR A 297 7.65 -6.71 26.15
C THR A 297 8.18 -6.82 24.73
N GLU A 298 9.47 -6.64 24.55
CA GLU A 298 10.20 -6.83 23.29
C GLU A 298 10.40 -8.32 22.99
N GLY A 299 10.52 -8.67 21.70
CA GLY A 299 10.78 -10.04 21.24
C GLY A 299 10.78 -10.13 19.71
N GLY A 300 10.57 -11.35 19.20
CA GLY A 300 10.47 -11.56 17.76
C GLY A 300 11.82 -11.51 17.03
N GLU A 301 12.89 -12.04 17.64
CA GLU A 301 14.25 -12.07 17.09
C GLU A 301 14.31 -12.79 15.74
N ASN A 302 13.40 -13.74 15.53
CA ASN A 302 13.28 -14.49 14.27
C ASN A 302 12.37 -13.81 13.23
N ALA A 303 11.80 -12.66 13.55
CA ALA A 303 11.03 -11.87 12.62
C ALA A 303 11.88 -10.73 12.05
N ILE A 304 11.70 -10.44 10.75
CA ILE A 304 12.44 -9.35 10.10
C ILE A 304 11.98 -7.99 10.63
N ASP A 305 12.85 -6.98 10.53
CA ASP A 305 12.53 -5.60 10.83
C ASP A 305 12.04 -4.88 9.56
N PRO A 306 11.11 -3.91 9.68
CA PRO A 306 10.74 -3.07 8.56
C PRO A 306 11.89 -2.15 8.17
N LEU A 307 11.96 -1.80 6.89
CA LEU A 307 12.87 -0.75 6.40
C LEU A 307 12.42 0.63 6.85
N VAL A 308 11.09 0.86 6.86
CA VAL A 308 10.48 2.09 7.34
C VAL A 308 9.24 1.73 8.16
N ALA A 309 9.07 2.38 9.30
CA ALA A 309 7.88 2.35 10.14
C ALA A 309 7.21 3.73 10.08
N PHE A 310 6.02 3.79 9.50
CA PHE A 310 5.20 4.99 9.43
C PHE A 310 4.23 5.06 10.61
N PRO A 311 3.63 6.22 10.90
CA PRO A 311 2.53 6.30 11.87
C PRO A 311 1.42 5.31 11.52
N GLY A 312 0.72 4.83 12.55
CA GLY A 312 -0.35 3.84 12.41
C GLY A 312 -1.55 4.35 11.60
N HIS A 313 -2.23 3.42 10.95
CA HIS A 313 -3.53 3.60 10.29
C HIS A 313 -3.55 4.56 9.08
N LEU A 314 -2.40 4.90 8.51
CA LEU A 314 -2.36 5.72 7.28
C LEU A 314 -2.80 4.95 6.03
N ALA A 315 -2.82 3.63 6.09
CA ALA A 315 -3.23 2.68 5.05
C ALA A 315 -2.40 2.80 3.74
N PRO A 316 -1.17 2.27 3.69
CA PRO A 316 -0.30 2.32 2.51
C PRO A 316 -0.75 1.32 1.43
N ASP A 317 -1.64 1.74 0.52
CA ASP A 317 -2.30 0.90 -0.49
C ASP A 317 -1.54 0.80 -1.81
N GLY A 318 -0.65 1.72 -2.12
CA GLY A 318 0.14 1.70 -3.34
C GLY A 318 1.64 1.84 -3.07
N LEU A 319 2.46 1.13 -3.84
CA LEU A 319 3.93 1.20 -3.81
C LEU A 319 4.45 1.25 -5.24
N LEU A 320 5.41 2.13 -5.52
CA LEU A 320 6.07 2.26 -6.81
C LEU A 320 7.51 2.74 -6.63
N PHE A 321 8.49 2.00 -7.11
CA PHE A 321 9.86 2.49 -7.29
C PHE A 321 9.94 3.24 -8.62
N TYR A 322 10.35 4.51 -8.56
CA TYR A 322 10.38 5.38 -9.72
C TYR A 322 11.65 5.14 -10.55
N GLU A 323 11.48 4.68 -11.77
CA GLU A 323 12.56 4.39 -12.73
C GLU A 323 12.67 5.47 -13.84
N GLY A 324 11.72 6.41 -13.89
CA GLY A 324 11.59 7.44 -14.94
C GLY A 324 12.64 8.53 -14.89
N ASN A 325 12.71 9.27 -16.01
CA ASN A 325 13.67 10.36 -16.19
C ASN A 325 13.06 11.77 -16.16
N MET A 326 11.72 11.87 -16.01
CA MET A 326 11.05 13.16 -15.97
C MET A 326 11.28 13.90 -14.66
N PHE A 327 11.28 13.19 -13.54
CA PHE A 327 11.40 13.82 -12.22
C PHE A 327 12.86 14.16 -11.89
N PRO A 328 13.11 15.18 -11.05
CA PRO A 328 14.45 15.52 -10.59
C PRO A 328 15.18 14.33 -9.95
N GLU A 329 16.51 14.37 -9.96
CA GLU A 329 17.39 13.31 -9.44
C GLU A 329 17.02 12.84 -8.04
N LYS A 330 16.53 13.76 -7.19
CA LYS A 330 16.06 13.46 -5.83
C LYS A 330 15.03 12.33 -5.78
N TYR A 331 14.18 12.18 -6.83
CA TYR A 331 13.07 11.24 -6.87
C TYR A 331 13.38 9.94 -7.61
N LYS A 332 14.55 9.87 -8.26
CA LYS A 332 14.94 8.67 -8.98
C LYS A 332 15.31 7.54 -8.03
N HIS A 333 14.95 6.33 -8.41
CA HIS A 333 15.21 5.10 -7.65
C HIS A 333 14.60 5.06 -6.24
N GLY A 334 13.81 6.05 -5.84
CA GLY A 334 13.09 6.09 -4.58
C GLY A 334 11.67 5.49 -4.70
N ALA A 335 11.05 5.24 -3.55
CA ALA A 335 9.72 4.67 -3.46
C ALA A 335 8.65 5.75 -3.26
N PHE A 336 7.65 5.79 -4.13
CA PHE A 336 6.39 6.47 -3.87
C PHE A 336 5.42 5.52 -3.18
N ILE A 337 4.72 6.00 -2.15
CA ILE A 337 3.74 5.22 -1.38
C ILE A 337 2.44 6.01 -1.30
N ALA A 338 1.35 5.44 -1.79
CA ALA A 338 0.03 6.04 -1.68
C ALA A 338 -0.61 5.62 -0.35
N PHE A 339 -0.81 6.59 0.53
CA PHE A 339 -1.51 6.41 1.80
C PHE A 339 -2.99 6.73 1.61
N HIS A 340 -3.81 5.70 1.57
CA HIS A 340 -5.24 5.77 1.33
C HIS A 340 -6.01 6.54 2.40
N GLY A 341 -5.46 6.58 3.61
CA GLY A 341 -6.03 7.28 4.74
C GLY A 341 -6.86 6.38 5.66
N SER A 342 -6.86 6.76 6.94
CA SER A 342 -7.43 5.97 8.03
C SER A 342 -8.96 5.96 8.03
N TRP A 343 -9.51 4.99 8.80
CA TRP A 343 -10.93 4.89 9.11
C TRP A 343 -11.19 4.68 10.62
N ASN A 344 -10.14 4.37 11.40
CA ASN A 344 -10.23 3.83 12.76
C ASN A 344 -9.39 4.61 13.78
N ARG A 345 -9.09 5.89 13.53
CA ARG A 345 -8.36 6.74 14.47
C ARG A 345 -9.23 7.41 15.52
N ALA A 346 -10.57 7.40 15.37
CA ALA A 346 -11.47 8.06 16.32
C ALA A 346 -11.17 7.68 17.78
N PRO A 347 -11.25 8.61 18.75
CA PRO A 347 -11.74 9.98 18.61
C PRO A 347 -10.75 10.99 18.01
N GLU A 348 -9.53 10.54 17.71
CA GLU A 348 -8.54 11.38 17.03
C GLU A 348 -8.93 11.59 15.55
N PRO A 349 -8.53 12.72 14.92
CA PRO A 349 -8.79 12.97 13.50
C PRO A 349 -8.21 11.88 12.61
N GLN A 350 -8.90 11.57 11.51
CA GLN A 350 -8.40 10.70 10.47
C GLN A 350 -7.19 11.34 9.77
N GLN A 351 -6.20 10.52 9.37
CA GLN A 351 -4.95 10.96 8.75
C GLN A 351 -4.60 10.07 7.55
N GLY A 352 -3.55 10.40 6.82
CA GLY A 352 -3.20 9.83 5.54
C GLY A 352 -3.74 10.71 4.41
N PHE A 353 -4.28 10.12 3.34
CA PHE A 353 -4.82 10.82 2.17
C PHE A 353 -3.74 11.60 1.40
N PHE A 354 -2.54 11.05 1.29
CA PHE A 354 -1.41 11.64 0.58
C PHE A 354 -0.56 10.58 -0.12
N VAL A 355 0.32 11.02 -1.00
CA VAL A 355 1.41 10.18 -1.53
C VAL A 355 2.70 10.64 -0.89
N ALA A 356 3.43 9.71 -0.27
CA ALA A 356 4.75 9.96 0.28
C ALA A 356 5.85 9.55 -0.70
N PHE A 357 7.04 10.07 -0.49
CA PHE A 357 8.26 9.65 -1.13
C PHE A 357 9.31 9.25 -0.08
N VAL A 358 9.91 8.08 -0.28
CA VAL A 358 11.04 7.58 0.51
C VAL A 358 12.27 7.53 -0.39
N PRO A 359 13.35 8.28 -0.09
CA PRO A 359 14.57 8.19 -0.88
C PRO A 359 15.27 6.85 -0.63
N PHE A 360 15.77 6.23 -1.71
CA PHE A 360 16.46 4.94 -1.65
C PHE A 360 17.86 5.03 -2.25
N LYS A 361 18.75 4.19 -1.75
CA LYS A 361 20.06 3.91 -2.32
C LYS A 361 20.43 2.46 -2.05
N ASP A 362 20.86 1.74 -3.06
CA ASP A 362 21.26 0.32 -2.96
C ASP A 362 20.19 -0.57 -2.31
N GLY A 363 18.91 -0.30 -2.61
CA GLY A 363 17.76 -1.05 -2.11
C GLY A 363 17.41 -0.81 -0.64
N LYS A 364 17.89 0.28 -0.05
CA LYS A 364 17.58 0.69 1.33
C LYS A 364 17.20 2.17 1.38
N PRO A 365 16.34 2.56 2.33
CA PRO A 365 16.09 3.98 2.59
C PRO A 365 17.40 4.73 2.85
N SER A 366 17.57 5.89 2.22
CA SER A 366 18.78 6.72 2.32
C SER A 366 18.52 8.07 3.01
N GLY A 367 17.33 8.27 3.53
CA GLY A 367 16.90 9.47 4.25
C GLY A 367 15.46 9.33 4.73
N ASP A 368 14.98 10.38 5.41
CA ASP A 368 13.60 10.43 5.90
C ASP A 368 12.60 10.51 4.74
N TRP A 369 11.42 9.93 4.94
CA TRP A 369 10.32 10.08 4.02
C TRP A 369 9.72 11.48 4.08
N GLU A 370 9.12 11.92 2.97
CA GLU A 370 8.42 13.20 2.88
C GLU A 370 7.08 13.05 2.18
N VAL A 371 6.12 13.94 2.48
CA VAL A 371 4.87 14.05 1.71
C VAL A 371 5.19 14.65 0.35
N PHE A 372 4.88 13.92 -0.72
CA PHE A 372 5.09 14.35 -2.10
C PHE A 372 3.84 15.00 -2.71
N ALA A 373 2.69 14.33 -2.62
CA ALA A 373 1.42 14.88 -3.09
C ALA A 373 0.39 14.84 -1.96
N ASP A 374 -0.25 15.97 -1.68
CA ASP A 374 -1.16 16.16 -0.57
C ASP A 374 -2.48 16.81 -1.02
N ASN A 375 -3.40 16.97 -0.06
CA ASN A 375 -4.71 17.61 -0.23
C ASN A 375 -5.73 16.78 -1.02
N PHE A 376 -5.54 15.46 -1.12
CA PHE A 376 -6.54 14.57 -1.73
C PHE A 376 -7.89 14.65 -1.00
N ALA A 377 -7.87 14.62 0.31
CA ALA A 377 -9.09 14.71 1.12
C ALA A 377 -9.85 16.05 0.99
N GLY A 378 -9.16 17.11 0.55
CA GLY A 378 -9.77 18.43 0.28
C GLY A 378 -10.10 19.25 1.52
N GLY A 379 -9.43 18.99 2.65
CA GLY A 379 -9.58 19.68 3.93
C GLY A 379 -8.43 19.37 4.89
N THR A 380 -8.52 19.80 6.15
CA THR A 380 -7.45 19.66 7.14
C THR A 380 -7.79 18.82 8.37
N GLN A 381 -9.06 18.60 8.65
CA GLN A 381 -9.54 17.78 9.77
C GLN A 381 -10.73 16.95 9.33
N PHE A 382 -10.64 15.65 9.54
CA PHE A 382 -11.67 14.68 9.18
C PHE A 382 -11.90 13.75 10.36
N MET A 383 -13.15 13.57 10.76
CA MET A 383 -13.52 12.65 11.83
C MET A 383 -13.98 11.30 11.26
N SER A 384 -14.37 11.29 9.99
CA SER A 384 -14.77 10.09 9.26
C SER A 384 -14.04 10.01 7.91
N PRO A 385 -13.68 8.80 7.43
CA PRO A 385 -13.09 8.63 6.11
C PRO A 385 -14.01 9.10 4.97
N ASN A 386 -15.32 9.07 5.18
CA ASN A 386 -16.31 9.51 4.20
C ASN A 386 -16.32 11.03 3.94
N GLU A 387 -15.66 11.81 4.78
CA GLU A 387 -15.50 13.26 4.60
C GLU A 387 -14.38 13.58 3.58
N ALA A 388 -13.49 12.63 3.30
CA ALA A 388 -12.45 12.79 2.30
C ALA A 388 -13.05 12.80 0.89
N LYS A 389 -12.68 13.79 0.07
CA LYS A 389 -13.13 13.89 -1.33
C LYS A 389 -12.46 12.84 -2.23
N HIS A 390 -11.20 12.59 -1.97
CA HIS A 390 -10.35 11.66 -2.72
C HIS A 390 -9.45 10.89 -1.76
N ARG A 391 -9.17 9.64 -2.09
CA ARG A 391 -8.31 8.74 -1.31
C ARG A 391 -7.34 8.05 -2.28
N PRO A 392 -6.04 8.43 -2.28
CA PRO A 392 -5.07 7.85 -3.21
C PRO A 392 -4.86 6.36 -2.91
N CYS A 393 -4.77 5.53 -3.95
CA CYS A 393 -4.65 4.08 -3.81
C CYS A 393 -3.52 3.50 -4.67
N GLY A 394 -3.70 3.37 -5.97
CA GLY A 394 -2.71 2.78 -6.87
C GLY A 394 -1.75 3.82 -7.46
N LEU A 395 -0.56 3.35 -7.79
CA LEU A 395 0.50 4.14 -8.43
C LEU A 395 0.99 3.42 -9.70
N ALA A 396 1.28 4.18 -10.75
CA ALA A 396 1.98 3.65 -11.92
C ALA A 396 2.81 4.75 -12.60
N GLU A 397 3.89 4.35 -13.26
CA GLU A 397 4.73 5.24 -14.05
C GLU A 397 4.29 5.21 -15.52
N GLY A 398 4.24 6.39 -16.14
CA GLY A 398 4.03 6.52 -17.57
C GLY A 398 5.34 6.44 -18.37
N PRO A 399 5.27 6.10 -19.67
CA PRO A 399 6.47 6.00 -20.51
C PRO A 399 7.21 7.35 -20.71
N ASP A 400 6.54 8.45 -20.39
CA ASP A 400 7.11 9.80 -20.36
C ASP A 400 7.74 10.14 -19.00
N GLY A 401 7.71 9.21 -18.03
CA GLY A 401 8.17 9.40 -16.65
C GLY A 401 7.19 10.16 -15.77
N SER A 402 5.94 10.37 -16.21
CA SER A 402 4.88 10.92 -15.37
C SER A 402 4.42 9.88 -14.33
N LEU A 403 3.94 10.35 -13.17
CA LEU A 403 3.35 9.50 -12.14
C LEU A 403 1.83 9.57 -12.23
N TYR A 404 1.19 8.39 -12.38
CA TYR A 404 -0.26 8.25 -12.28
C TYR A 404 -0.66 7.78 -10.89
N ILE A 405 -1.74 8.38 -10.36
CA ILE A 405 -2.30 8.06 -9.04
C ILE A 405 -3.78 7.83 -9.20
N SER A 406 -4.27 6.67 -8.77
CA SER A 406 -5.72 6.41 -8.68
C SER A 406 -6.28 6.87 -7.35
N ASP A 407 -7.58 7.17 -7.34
CA ASP A 407 -8.37 7.53 -6.18
C ASP A 407 -9.68 6.74 -6.22
N ASP A 408 -9.95 5.97 -5.19
CA ASP A 408 -11.10 5.07 -5.15
C ASP A 408 -12.35 5.68 -4.49
N GLN A 409 -12.23 6.85 -3.87
CA GLN A 409 -13.36 7.58 -3.29
C GLN A 409 -14.04 8.46 -4.35
N GLY A 410 -13.26 9.28 -5.06
CA GLY A 410 -13.76 10.18 -6.09
C GLY A 410 -13.78 9.59 -7.51
N GLY A 411 -13.12 8.46 -7.71
CA GLY A 411 -12.99 7.80 -9.00
C GLY A 411 -12.16 8.58 -10.00
N THR A 412 -11.09 9.22 -9.53
CA THR A 412 -10.22 10.09 -10.32
C THR A 412 -8.87 9.43 -10.56
N ILE A 413 -8.34 9.57 -11.76
CA ILE A 413 -6.93 9.28 -12.06
C ILE A 413 -6.22 10.61 -12.23
N TYR A 414 -5.21 10.84 -11.40
CA TYR A 414 -4.32 11.98 -11.51
C TYR A 414 -3.07 11.61 -12.32
N LYS A 415 -2.62 12.53 -13.16
CA LYS A 415 -1.31 12.45 -13.84
C LYS A 415 -0.45 13.59 -13.33
N ILE A 416 0.71 13.27 -12.76
CA ILE A 416 1.68 14.23 -12.24
C ILE A 416 2.87 14.31 -13.19
N VAL A 417 3.24 15.54 -13.56
CA VAL A 417 4.38 15.83 -14.44
C VAL A 417 5.28 16.89 -13.81
N TYR A 418 6.57 16.82 -14.11
CA TYR A 418 7.54 17.85 -13.73
C TYR A 418 7.84 18.74 -14.93
N LYS A 419 7.67 20.05 -14.77
CA LYS A 419 7.92 21.07 -15.83
C LYS A 419 9.17 21.91 -15.61
N GLY A 420 9.92 21.63 -14.50
CA GLY A 420 11.03 22.47 -14.09
C GLY A 420 10.59 23.55 -13.09
N LYS A 421 11.58 24.16 -12.44
CA LYS A 421 11.33 25.36 -11.62
C LYS A 421 11.32 26.57 -12.56
N GLU A 422 10.20 27.30 -12.56
CA GLU A 422 10.17 28.64 -13.15
C GLU A 422 11.07 29.60 -12.40
#